data_3b9845ecbd0cca2cdf81c635758e991b
#
_entry.id   3b9845ecbd0cca2cdf81c635758e991b
#
_cell.length_a   1.000
_cell.length_b   1.000
_cell.length_c   1.000
_cell.angle_alpha   90.00
_cell.angle_beta   90.00
_cell.angle_gamma   90.00
#
_symmetry.space_group_name_H-M   'P 1'
#
loop_
_entity.id
_entity.type
_entity.pdbx_description
1 polymer ?
#
loop_
_entity_poly.entity_id
_entity_poly.type
_entity_poly.pdbx_seq_one_letter_code
_entity_poly.pdbx_strand_id
1 'polypeptide(L)'
;LNDLGVGVLDVINSVEEERARGHVTRGGAAIIEVLSGRLGQYDKVDIALGTRVDRLVMRDGAVVGIGVGEDEISAGAVVIATGGLSANHSMLDRWMPGVLDQANGPLYHQSTPWARGDAIVLAEQVGAQILSGLGSRAPAWPFGGGYLPGYMMVVNRLGRRFYNESESYSASEVAFLSQPGALGFMVFDDASKTA
;
A
#
# COMPACT_ATOMS: atom_id res chain seq x y z
N LEU A 1 -1.38 10.29 -16.94
CA LEU A 1 -0.74 9.00 -17.27
C LEU A 1 -0.93 8.65 -18.74
N ASN A 2 -2.12 8.81 -19.30
CA ASN A 2 -2.38 8.52 -20.70
C ASN A 2 -1.52 9.37 -21.63
N ASP A 3 -1.41 10.68 -21.38
CA ASP A 3 -0.56 11.61 -22.13
C ASP A 3 0.93 11.28 -22.03
N LEU A 4 1.32 10.51 -21.03
CA LEU A 4 2.68 10.01 -20.86
C LEU A 4 2.92 8.69 -21.61
N GLY A 5 1.89 8.07 -22.17
CA GLY A 5 1.97 6.81 -22.90
C GLY A 5 1.64 5.56 -22.05
N VAL A 6 1.16 5.73 -20.82
CA VAL A 6 0.60 4.60 -20.05
C VAL A 6 -0.76 4.26 -20.66
N GLY A 7 -0.85 3.11 -21.31
CA GLY A 7 -2.11 2.66 -21.91
C GLY A 7 -3.16 2.39 -20.85
N VAL A 8 -4.26 3.14 -20.90
CA VAL A 8 -5.46 2.85 -20.10
C VAL A 8 -6.32 1.90 -20.90
N LEU A 9 -6.57 0.72 -20.33
CA LEU A 9 -7.35 -0.35 -20.97
C LEU A 9 -8.85 -0.15 -20.77
N ASP A 10 -9.24 0.35 -19.60
CA ASP A 10 -10.63 0.60 -19.23
C ASP A 10 -10.72 1.63 -18.10
N VAL A 11 -11.91 2.19 -17.91
CA VAL A 11 -12.24 3.06 -16.78
C VAL A 11 -13.41 2.42 -16.03
N ILE A 12 -13.11 1.92 -14.84
CA ILE A 12 -14.07 1.19 -14.01
C ILE A 12 -14.61 2.04 -12.87
N ASN A 13 -15.78 1.66 -12.39
CA ASN A 13 -16.39 2.20 -11.19
C ASN A 13 -16.26 1.19 -10.04
N SER A 14 -15.95 1.65 -8.85
CA SER A 14 -16.09 0.87 -7.62
C SER A 14 -17.42 1.18 -6.94
N VAL A 15 -17.85 0.29 -6.04
CA VAL A 15 -19.09 0.50 -5.27
C VAL A 15 -19.05 1.74 -4.35
N GLU A 16 -17.85 2.25 -4.09
CA GLU A 16 -17.63 3.45 -3.27
C GLU A 16 -17.66 4.75 -4.06
N GLU A 17 -17.79 4.67 -5.39
CA GLU A 17 -17.59 5.82 -6.26
C GLU A 17 -18.88 6.13 -7.06
N GLU A 18 -19.31 7.37 -7.03
CA GLU A 18 -20.44 7.84 -7.85
C GLU A 18 -20.11 7.90 -9.34
N ARG A 19 -18.83 7.97 -9.68
CA ARG A 19 -18.37 8.09 -11.07
C ARG A 19 -17.18 7.16 -11.31
N ALA A 20 -17.14 6.54 -12.47
CA ALA A 20 -16.03 5.71 -12.91
C ALA A 20 -14.75 6.56 -13.00
N ARG A 21 -13.72 6.17 -12.23
CA ARG A 21 -12.40 6.82 -12.16
C ARG A 21 -11.25 5.86 -11.87
N GLY A 22 -11.55 4.58 -11.74
CA GLY A 22 -10.53 3.53 -11.67
C GLY A 22 -9.95 3.27 -13.05
N HIS A 23 -8.73 3.75 -13.33
CA HIS A 23 -8.08 3.57 -14.62
C HIS A 23 -7.31 2.27 -14.64
N VAL A 24 -7.84 1.29 -15.37
CA VAL A 24 -7.19 -0.03 -15.52
C VAL A 24 -6.01 0.09 -16.46
N THR A 25 -4.85 -0.37 -16.01
CA THR A 25 -3.62 -0.45 -16.82
C THR A 25 -3.12 -1.90 -16.85
N ARG A 26 -2.02 -2.15 -17.54
CA ARG A 26 -1.31 -3.43 -17.48
C ARG A 26 -0.58 -3.67 -16.15
N GLY A 27 -0.98 -2.98 -15.09
CA GLY A 27 -0.39 -3.06 -13.76
C GLY A 27 0.67 -2.00 -13.50
N GLY A 28 1.15 -1.96 -12.26
CA GLY A 28 2.14 -0.97 -11.82
C GLY A 28 3.45 -1.01 -12.60
N ALA A 29 3.86 -2.19 -13.07
CA ALA A 29 5.07 -2.35 -13.89
C ALA A 29 5.02 -1.51 -15.17
N ALA A 30 3.87 -1.49 -15.87
CA ALA A 30 3.71 -0.70 -17.09
C ALA A 30 3.82 0.82 -16.83
N ILE A 31 3.36 1.27 -15.66
CA ILE A 31 3.51 2.68 -15.25
C ILE A 31 4.98 3.00 -15.02
N ILE A 32 5.69 2.14 -14.28
CA ILE A 32 7.10 2.34 -13.98
C ILE A 32 7.95 2.30 -15.25
N GLU A 33 7.67 1.40 -16.17
CA GLU A 33 8.36 1.30 -17.47
C GLU A 33 8.28 2.61 -18.25
N VAL A 34 7.07 3.15 -18.40
CA VAL A 34 6.85 4.42 -19.10
C VAL A 34 7.53 5.59 -18.40
N LEU A 35 7.43 5.69 -17.08
CA LEU A 35 8.03 6.77 -16.32
C LEU A 35 9.57 6.69 -16.35
N SER A 36 10.15 5.50 -16.21
CA SER A 36 11.58 5.28 -16.29
C SER A 36 12.12 5.61 -17.68
N GLY A 37 11.42 5.20 -18.73
CA GLY A 37 11.77 5.57 -20.11
C GLY A 37 11.73 7.09 -20.35
N ARG A 38 10.81 7.79 -19.70
CA ARG A 38 10.76 9.25 -19.72
C ARG A 38 11.95 9.88 -18.99
N LEU A 39 12.28 9.38 -17.80
CA LEU A 39 13.44 9.88 -17.05
C LEU A 39 14.74 9.77 -17.84
N GLY A 40 14.90 8.69 -18.59
CA GLY A 40 16.08 8.49 -19.47
C GLY A 40 16.20 9.50 -20.61
N GLN A 41 15.21 10.36 -20.84
CA GLN A 41 15.28 11.44 -21.84
C GLN A 41 15.86 12.75 -21.28
N TYR A 42 16.15 12.80 -19.98
CA TYR A 42 16.68 13.99 -19.32
C TYR A 42 18.14 13.80 -18.92
N ASP A 43 19.03 14.55 -19.53
CA ASP A 43 20.49 14.49 -19.30
C ASP A 43 20.92 14.88 -17.87
N LYS A 44 20.02 15.46 -17.09
CA LYS A 44 20.29 15.93 -15.72
C LYS A 44 19.65 15.05 -14.64
N VAL A 45 19.21 13.85 -15.00
CA VAL A 45 18.61 12.88 -14.08
C VAL A 45 19.53 11.68 -13.98
N ASP A 46 20.03 11.42 -12.78
CA ASP A 46 20.80 10.23 -12.45
C ASP A 46 19.94 9.26 -11.64
N ILE A 47 19.97 7.98 -11.96
CA ILE A 47 19.28 6.92 -11.26
C ILE A 47 20.30 5.96 -10.67
N ALA A 48 20.41 5.91 -9.35
CA ALA A 48 21.27 4.97 -8.63
C ALA A 48 20.42 3.81 -8.09
N LEU A 49 20.50 2.65 -8.72
CA LEU A 49 19.85 1.43 -8.27
C LEU A 49 20.75 0.66 -7.29
N GLY A 50 20.12 -0.14 -6.40
CA GLY A 50 20.84 -0.91 -5.39
C GLY A 50 21.54 -0.05 -4.32
N THR A 51 21.21 1.23 -4.27
CA THR A 51 21.83 2.21 -3.38
C THR A 51 20.86 2.59 -2.28
N ARG A 52 21.17 2.22 -1.05
CA ARG A 52 20.32 2.52 0.09
C ARG A 52 20.75 3.83 0.74
N VAL A 53 19.81 4.77 0.83
CA VAL A 53 19.96 5.97 1.65
C VAL A 53 19.73 5.57 3.11
N ASP A 54 20.72 5.79 3.98
CA ASP A 54 20.66 5.41 5.38
C ASP A 54 20.50 6.60 6.33
N ARG A 55 20.77 7.82 5.86
CA ARG A 55 20.61 9.04 6.67
C ARG A 55 20.30 10.28 5.83
N LEU A 56 19.73 11.27 6.51
CA LEU A 56 19.65 12.65 6.01
C LEU A 56 20.83 13.46 6.58
N VAL A 57 21.49 14.21 5.74
CA VAL A 57 22.59 15.09 6.15
C VAL A 57 22.04 16.42 6.61
N MET A 58 22.30 16.78 7.87
CA MET A 58 21.86 18.02 8.48
C MET A 58 23.02 18.99 8.66
N ARG A 59 22.82 20.27 8.32
CA ARG A 59 23.71 21.39 8.67
C ARG A 59 22.86 22.61 9.04
N ASP A 60 23.20 23.24 10.12
CA ASP A 60 22.53 24.47 10.62
C ASP A 60 20.98 24.32 10.71
N GLY A 61 20.50 23.14 11.10
CA GLY A 61 19.07 22.86 11.25
C GLY A 61 18.32 22.58 9.94
N ALA A 62 19.01 22.50 8.81
CA ALA A 62 18.43 22.19 7.51
C ALA A 62 18.96 20.86 6.94
N VAL A 63 18.12 20.15 6.19
CA VAL A 63 18.54 18.99 5.39
C VAL A 63 19.27 19.53 4.16
N VAL A 64 20.52 19.13 4.00
CA VAL A 64 21.41 19.58 2.91
C VAL A 64 21.87 18.44 1.99
N GLY A 65 21.37 17.22 2.22
CA GLY A 65 21.74 16.07 1.42
C GLY A 65 21.30 14.75 2.03
N ILE A 66 21.81 13.67 1.45
CA ILE A 66 21.59 12.28 1.87
C ILE A 66 22.93 11.59 2.11
N GLY A 67 22.93 10.60 2.99
CA GLY A 67 24.08 9.72 3.23
C GLY A 67 23.82 8.31 2.73
N VAL A 68 24.89 7.72 2.19
CA VAL A 68 24.94 6.34 1.66
C VAL A 68 26.22 5.70 2.17
N GLY A 69 26.14 4.88 3.21
CA GLY A 69 27.32 4.39 3.90
C GLY A 69 28.18 5.54 4.43
N GLU A 70 29.44 5.62 4.01
CA GLU A 70 30.36 6.70 4.40
C GLU A 70 30.23 7.96 3.53
N ASP A 71 29.60 7.86 2.37
CA ASP A 71 29.48 8.94 1.42
C ASP A 71 28.31 9.89 1.73
N GLU A 72 28.46 11.16 1.31
CA GLU A 72 27.43 12.17 1.37
C GLU A 72 27.16 12.77 -0.02
N ILE A 73 25.90 12.87 -0.37
CA ILE A 73 25.45 13.49 -1.61
C ILE A 73 24.71 14.77 -1.24
N SER A 74 25.27 15.92 -1.59
CA SER A 74 24.66 17.22 -1.31
C SER A 74 23.46 17.49 -2.21
N ALA A 75 22.39 18.05 -1.64
CA ALA A 75 21.17 18.41 -2.37
C ALA A 75 20.52 19.65 -1.76
N GLY A 76 19.94 20.49 -2.62
CA GLY A 76 19.16 21.66 -2.21
C GLY A 76 17.80 21.30 -1.62
N ALA A 77 17.30 20.12 -1.93
CA ALA A 77 16.07 19.54 -1.35
C ALA A 77 16.11 18.02 -1.45
N VAL A 78 15.44 17.33 -0.51
CA VAL A 78 15.29 15.88 -0.51
C VAL A 78 13.81 15.52 -0.46
N VAL A 79 13.37 14.68 -1.41
CA VAL A 79 12.03 14.11 -1.42
C VAL A 79 12.10 12.66 -0.97
N ILE A 80 11.39 12.32 0.11
CA ILE A 80 11.30 10.95 0.63
C ILE A 80 10.07 10.29 0.02
N ALA A 81 10.27 9.28 -0.83
CA ALA A 81 9.21 8.52 -1.51
C ALA A 81 9.45 7.00 -1.38
N THR A 82 9.90 6.54 -0.21
CA THR A 82 10.39 5.17 0.03
C THR A 82 9.27 4.16 0.36
N GLY A 83 8.01 4.53 0.15
CA GLY A 83 6.86 3.66 0.41
C GLY A 83 6.50 3.53 1.89
N GLY A 84 5.72 2.49 2.22
CA GLY A 84 5.15 2.27 3.54
C GLY A 84 6.00 1.39 4.46
N LEU A 85 5.33 0.81 5.47
CA LEU A 85 5.98 0.00 6.53
C LEU A 85 5.37 -1.41 6.68
N SER A 86 4.46 -1.81 5.82
CA SER A 86 3.67 -3.04 5.96
C SER A 86 4.48 -4.35 6.02
N ALA A 87 5.70 -4.35 5.51
CA ALA A 87 6.62 -5.50 5.59
C ALA A 87 7.48 -5.52 6.87
N ASN A 88 7.28 -4.58 7.81
CA ASN A 88 8.04 -4.47 9.04
C ASN A 88 7.12 -4.53 10.26
N HIS A 89 6.98 -5.73 10.84
CA HIS A 89 6.05 -5.98 11.96
C HIS A 89 6.36 -5.14 13.20
N SER A 90 7.63 -4.91 13.53
CA SER A 90 7.99 -4.08 14.68
C SER A 90 7.60 -2.61 14.50
N MET A 91 7.64 -2.11 13.28
CA MET A 91 7.15 -0.77 12.98
C MET A 91 5.62 -0.72 12.91
N LEU A 92 4.97 -1.78 12.42
CA LEU A 92 3.51 -1.88 12.47
C LEU A 92 3.00 -1.80 13.90
N ASP A 93 3.62 -2.54 14.84
CA ASP A 93 3.24 -2.51 16.25
C ASP A 93 3.38 -1.11 16.85
N ARG A 94 4.47 -0.44 16.54
CA ARG A 94 4.76 0.91 17.04
C ARG A 94 3.85 2.00 16.43
N TRP A 95 3.65 1.97 15.12
CA TRP A 95 3.00 3.06 14.39
C TRP A 95 1.53 2.82 14.07
N MET A 96 1.10 1.56 14.18
CA MET A 96 -0.28 1.12 14.01
C MET A 96 -0.69 0.18 15.16
N PRO A 97 -0.76 0.67 16.41
CA PRO A 97 -1.03 -0.16 17.59
C PRO A 97 -2.29 -1.00 17.42
N GLY A 98 -2.21 -2.27 17.82
CA GLY A 98 -3.32 -3.22 17.74
C GLY A 98 -3.53 -3.88 16.37
N VAL A 99 -2.82 -3.49 15.32
CA VAL A 99 -2.97 -4.11 14.00
C VAL A 99 -2.47 -5.57 14.01
N LEU A 100 -1.43 -5.86 14.79
CA LEU A 100 -0.91 -7.22 14.95
C LEU A 100 -1.74 -8.05 15.92
N ASP A 101 -2.22 -7.46 17.02
CA ASP A 101 -3.00 -8.15 18.06
C ASP A 101 -4.34 -8.67 17.54
N GLN A 102 -4.92 -7.98 16.58
CA GLN A 102 -6.18 -8.38 15.94
C GLN A 102 -5.99 -9.47 14.88
N ALA A 103 -4.75 -9.79 14.50
CA ALA A 103 -4.46 -10.81 13.51
C ALA A 103 -4.38 -12.20 14.18
N ASN A 104 -5.47 -12.96 14.11
CA ASN A 104 -5.48 -14.39 14.49
C ASN A 104 -4.87 -15.27 13.39
N GLY A 105 -3.73 -14.90 12.87
CA GLY A 105 -3.05 -15.59 11.80
C GLY A 105 -1.98 -14.71 11.14
N PRO A 106 -1.33 -15.18 10.10
CA PRO A 106 -0.33 -14.38 9.40
C PRO A 106 -0.97 -13.11 8.84
N LEU A 107 -0.39 -11.96 9.15
CA LEU A 107 -0.77 -10.70 8.55
C LEU A 107 -0.33 -10.70 7.08
N TYR A 108 -1.29 -10.73 6.18
CA TYR A 108 -1.02 -10.60 4.75
C TYR A 108 -0.83 -9.13 4.39
N HIS A 109 0.29 -8.77 3.80
CA HIS A 109 0.48 -7.45 3.20
C HIS A 109 0.49 -7.58 1.68
N GLN A 110 -0.27 -6.75 1.00
CA GLN A 110 -0.32 -6.70 -0.48
C GLN A 110 0.71 -5.75 -1.08
N SER A 111 1.59 -5.21 -0.25
CA SER A 111 2.64 -4.31 -0.65
C SER A 111 3.93 -5.07 -1.00
N THR A 112 4.91 -4.34 -1.51
CA THR A 112 6.24 -4.87 -1.77
C THR A 112 6.96 -5.28 -0.47
N PRO A 113 7.82 -6.33 -0.47
CA PRO A 113 8.65 -6.69 0.68
C PRO A 113 9.64 -5.59 1.09
N TRP A 114 9.80 -4.59 0.28
CA TRP A 114 10.63 -3.40 0.51
C TRP A 114 9.91 -2.30 1.30
N ALA A 115 8.62 -2.40 1.56
CA ALA A 115 7.85 -1.45 2.38
C ALA A 115 8.21 -1.62 3.88
N ARG A 116 9.41 -1.24 4.27
CA ARG A 116 10.03 -1.50 5.58
C ARG A 116 10.04 -0.28 6.52
N GLY A 117 9.49 0.86 6.09
CA GLY A 117 9.37 2.06 6.91
C GLY A 117 10.60 2.97 6.85
N ASP A 118 11.40 2.91 5.81
CA ASP A 118 12.61 3.73 5.68
C ASP A 118 12.31 5.24 5.78
N ALA A 119 11.14 5.69 5.26
CA ALA A 119 10.70 7.07 5.41
C ALA A 119 10.61 7.52 6.87
N ILE A 120 10.08 6.66 7.74
CA ILE A 120 9.92 6.94 9.17
C ILE A 120 11.29 7.05 9.83
N VAL A 121 12.19 6.10 9.53
CA VAL A 121 13.56 6.10 10.08
C VAL A 121 14.31 7.39 9.71
N LEU A 122 14.24 7.78 8.44
CA LEU A 122 14.88 9.01 7.95
C LEU A 122 14.25 10.27 8.59
N ALA A 123 12.92 10.29 8.73
CA ALA A 123 12.21 11.42 9.34
C ALA A 123 12.54 11.58 10.83
N GLU A 124 12.61 10.48 11.60
CA GLU A 124 12.98 10.49 13.01
C GLU A 124 14.39 11.06 13.26
N GLN A 125 15.34 10.76 12.37
CA GLN A 125 16.73 11.27 12.48
C GLN A 125 16.82 12.81 12.50
N VAL A 126 15.89 13.47 11.85
CA VAL A 126 15.87 14.94 11.73
C VAL A 126 14.78 15.59 12.57
N GLY A 127 14.13 14.85 13.45
CA GLY A 127 13.08 15.35 14.33
C GLY A 127 11.80 15.78 13.61
N ALA A 128 11.52 15.20 12.42
CA ALA A 128 10.30 15.50 11.70
C ALA A 128 9.07 14.95 12.42
N GLN A 129 7.96 15.67 12.34
CA GLN A 129 6.69 15.19 12.89
C GLN A 129 6.13 14.04 12.03
N ILE A 130 5.83 12.92 12.69
CA ILE A 130 5.23 11.76 12.06
C ILE A 130 3.81 11.59 12.60
N LEU A 131 2.83 11.54 11.71
CA LEU A 131 1.46 11.24 12.08
C LEU A 131 1.29 9.71 12.17
N SER A 132 0.80 9.25 13.31
CA SER A 132 0.52 7.84 13.58
C SER A 132 -0.98 7.53 13.48
N GLY A 133 -1.33 6.25 13.40
CA GLY A 133 -2.72 5.79 13.44
C GLY A 133 -3.53 6.08 12.17
N LEU A 134 -2.88 6.45 11.06
CA LEU A 134 -3.54 6.75 9.78
C LEU A 134 -3.59 5.52 8.83
N GLY A 135 -3.12 4.38 9.28
CA GLY A 135 -3.19 3.15 8.50
C GLY A 135 -4.53 2.43 8.68
N SER A 136 -4.95 1.71 7.67
CA SER A 136 -6.07 0.79 7.74
C SER A 136 -5.63 -0.65 7.48
N ARG A 137 -6.42 -1.58 7.97
CA ARG A 137 -6.25 -3.00 7.74
C ARG A 137 -7.47 -3.53 7.02
N ALA A 138 -7.27 -3.91 5.78
CA ALA A 138 -8.34 -4.48 4.98
C ALA A 138 -8.34 -6.01 5.04
N PRO A 139 -9.50 -6.66 4.88
CA PRO A 139 -9.55 -8.10 4.70
C PRO A 139 -8.70 -8.55 3.51
N ALA A 140 -7.99 -9.64 3.66
CA ALA A 140 -7.31 -10.29 2.53
C ALA A 140 -8.30 -11.20 1.81
N TRP A 141 -8.65 -10.85 0.59
CA TRP A 141 -9.50 -11.66 -0.28
C TRP A 141 -8.67 -12.60 -1.14
N PRO A 142 -9.04 -13.88 -1.27
CA PRO A 142 -8.26 -14.84 -2.06
C PRO A 142 -8.26 -14.57 -3.57
N PHE A 143 -9.12 -13.70 -4.05
CA PHE A 143 -9.26 -13.36 -5.48
C PHE A 143 -8.55 -12.07 -5.90
N GLY A 144 -7.70 -11.50 -5.05
CA GLY A 144 -6.84 -10.37 -5.41
C GLY A 144 -7.52 -9.02 -5.64
N GLY A 145 -8.81 -8.90 -5.37
CA GLY A 145 -9.58 -7.66 -5.47
C GLY A 145 -10.01 -7.15 -4.11
N GLY A 146 -10.23 -5.85 -3.97
CA GLY A 146 -10.83 -5.24 -2.78
C GLY A 146 -12.35 -5.45 -2.69
N TYR A 147 -12.96 -6.03 -3.73
CA TYR A 147 -14.40 -6.17 -3.86
C TYR A 147 -14.78 -7.62 -4.03
N LEU A 148 -15.87 -8.02 -3.35
CA LEU A 148 -16.44 -9.33 -3.54
C LEU A 148 -17.36 -9.34 -4.76
N PRO A 149 -17.26 -10.35 -5.61
CA PRO A 149 -18.27 -10.57 -6.62
C PRO A 149 -19.64 -10.81 -5.97
N GLY A 150 -20.70 -10.24 -6.51
CA GLY A 150 -22.07 -10.27 -5.95
C GLY A 150 -22.73 -11.67 -5.86
N TYR A 151 -22.03 -12.73 -6.27
CA TYR A 151 -22.49 -14.13 -6.21
C TYR A 151 -21.86 -14.92 -5.06
N MET A 152 -21.23 -14.25 -4.10
CA MET A 152 -20.63 -14.86 -2.91
C MET A 152 -21.34 -14.37 -1.66
N MET A 153 -21.30 -15.20 -0.62
CA MET A 153 -21.79 -14.87 0.70
C MET A 153 -20.66 -15.00 1.73
N VAL A 154 -20.55 -14.06 2.65
CA VAL A 154 -19.54 -14.11 3.72
C VAL A 154 -20.21 -14.46 5.04
N VAL A 155 -19.71 -15.53 5.68
CA VAL A 155 -20.16 -15.96 7.01
C VAL A 155 -19.01 -15.92 8.01
N ASN A 156 -19.30 -15.69 9.28
CA ASN A 156 -18.33 -15.75 10.35
C ASN A 156 -18.11 -17.20 10.84
N ARG A 157 -17.29 -17.40 11.87
CA ARG A 157 -17.02 -18.72 12.49
C ARG A 157 -18.25 -19.41 13.06
N LEU A 158 -19.35 -18.67 13.28
CA LEU A 158 -20.61 -19.21 13.78
C LEU A 158 -21.59 -19.54 12.63
N GLY A 159 -21.16 -19.46 11.39
CA GLY A 159 -22.00 -19.67 10.22
C GLY A 159 -23.02 -18.54 9.98
N ARG A 160 -22.87 -17.39 10.60
CA ARG A 160 -23.77 -16.25 10.44
C ARG A 160 -23.25 -15.27 9.42
N ARG A 161 -24.08 -14.90 8.43
CA ARG A 161 -23.80 -13.77 7.54
C ARG A 161 -23.76 -12.49 8.36
N PHE A 162 -22.76 -11.66 8.18
CA PHE A 162 -22.51 -10.46 8.98
C PHE A 162 -22.23 -9.22 8.16
N TYR A 163 -22.17 -9.36 6.84
CA TYR A 163 -21.73 -8.31 5.93
C TYR A 163 -22.63 -8.31 4.69
N ASN A 164 -22.86 -7.16 4.11
CA ASN A 164 -23.43 -7.03 2.78
C ASN A 164 -22.30 -6.98 1.76
N GLU A 165 -22.18 -8.01 0.95
CA GLU A 165 -21.07 -8.19 0.00
C GLU A 165 -21.06 -7.16 -1.14
N SER A 166 -22.12 -6.38 -1.28
CA SER A 166 -22.22 -5.24 -2.21
C SER A 166 -21.81 -3.91 -1.57
N GLU A 167 -21.45 -3.90 -0.29
CA GLU A 167 -20.99 -2.71 0.40
C GLU A 167 -19.56 -2.33 0.01
N SER A 168 -19.18 -1.13 0.43
CA SER A 168 -17.87 -0.57 0.19
C SER A 168 -16.75 -1.39 0.84
N TYR A 169 -15.56 -1.28 0.28
CA TYR A 169 -14.34 -1.85 0.81
C TYR A 169 -14.06 -1.40 2.26
N SER A 170 -14.29 -0.12 2.55
CA SER A 170 -14.11 0.44 3.90
C SER A 170 -15.10 -0.14 4.90
N ALA A 171 -16.34 -0.40 4.48
CA ALA A 171 -17.35 -1.04 5.32
C ALA A 171 -16.99 -2.49 5.65
N SER A 172 -16.34 -3.20 4.73
CA SER A 172 -15.88 -4.57 4.96
C SER A 172 -14.84 -4.65 6.09
N GLU A 173 -13.91 -3.71 6.17
CA GLU A 173 -12.91 -3.67 7.24
C GLU A 173 -13.57 -3.65 8.62
N VAL A 174 -14.48 -2.71 8.84
CA VAL A 174 -15.20 -2.56 10.11
C VAL A 174 -16.01 -3.81 10.44
N ALA A 175 -16.70 -4.36 9.44
CA ALA A 175 -17.52 -5.57 9.61
C ALA A 175 -16.68 -6.78 10.02
N PHE A 176 -15.53 -7.00 9.38
CA PHE A 176 -14.64 -8.12 9.71
C PHE A 176 -13.97 -7.96 11.07
N LEU A 177 -13.50 -6.76 11.41
CA LEU A 177 -12.85 -6.49 12.69
C LEU A 177 -13.79 -6.75 13.88
N SER A 178 -15.10 -6.61 13.68
CA SER A 178 -16.10 -6.90 14.71
C SER A 178 -16.41 -8.41 14.88
N GLN A 179 -15.91 -9.27 13.98
CA GLN A 179 -16.19 -10.72 14.08
C GLN A 179 -15.17 -11.46 14.96
N PRO A 180 -15.58 -12.61 15.53
CA PRO A 180 -14.66 -13.45 16.29
C PRO A 180 -13.44 -13.86 15.48
N GLY A 181 -12.27 -13.37 15.90
CA GLY A 181 -11.00 -13.61 15.23
C GLY A 181 -10.78 -12.81 13.97
N ALA A 182 -11.60 -11.79 13.70
CA ALA A 182 -11.56 -11.00 12.47
C ALA A 182 -11.52 -11.88 11.19
N LEU A 183 -12.26 -13.00 11.22
CA LEU A 183 -12.31 -13.99 10.16
C LEU A 183 -13.70 -14.09 9.54
N GLY A 184 -13.72 -14.20 8.21
CA GLY A 184 -14.87 -14.57 7.41
C GLY A 184 -14.54 -15.75 6.49
N PHE A 185 -15.56 -16.54 6.18
CA PHE A 185 -15.50 -17.63 5.23
C PHE A 185 -16.40 -17.28 4.05
N MET A 186 -15.85 -17.37 2.86
CA MET A 186 -16.62 -17.16 1.63
C MET A 186 -17.32 -18.45 1.24
N VAL A 187 -18.62 -18.35 0.99
CA VAL A 187 -19.47 -19.42 0.50
C VAL A 187 -19.89 -19.06 -0.92
N PHE A 188 -19.58 -19.90 -1.88
CA PHE A 188 -19.91 -19.72 -3.28
C PHE A 188 -20.18 -21.08 -3.92
N ASP A 189 -20.91 -21.09 -5.02
CA ASP A 189 -21.20 -22.31 -5.76
C ASP A 189 -20.07 -22.70 -6.73
N ASP A 190 -20.22 -23.86 -7.37
CA ASP A 190 -19.19 -24.37 -8.27
C ASP A 190 -19.07 -23.56 -9.57
N ALA A 191 -20.16 -22.94 -10.02
CA ALA A 191 -20.16 -22.07 -11.18
C ALA A 191 -19.34 -20.80 -10.94
N SER A 192 -19.33 -20.29 -9.71
CA SER A 192 -18.59 -19.11 -9.30
C SER A 192 -17.07 -19.30 -9.25
N LYS A 193 -16.57 -20.54 -9.31
CA LYS A 193 -15.11 -20.82 -9.36
C LYS A 193 -14.49 -20.48 -10.70
N THR A 194 -15.29 -20.41 -11.75
CA THR A 194 -14.83 -20.23 -13.12
C THR A 194 -15.23 -18.89 -13.73
N ALA A 195 -15.90 -18.07 -12.96
CA ALA A 195 -16.26 -16.68 -13.28
C ALA A 195 -15.20 -15.71 -12.78
#